data_fd5c0c294d5d101d1aefab2509ded270
#
_entry.id   fd5c0c294d5d101d1aefab2509ded270
#
_cell.length_a   1.000
_cell.length_b   1.000
_cell.length_c   1.000
_cell.angle_alpha   90.00
_cell.angle_beta   90.00
_cell.angle_gamma   90.00
#
_symmetry.space_group_name_H-M   'P 1'
#
loop_
_entity.id
_entity.type
_entity.pdbx_description
1 polymer ?
#
loop_
_entity_poly.entity_id
_entity_poly.type
_entity_poly.pdbx_seq_one_letter_code
_entity_poly.pdbx_strand_id
1 'polypeptide(L)'
;SMGGLINRGEPIDCAVERANQLMMQAKKSRNAVVTDSEIAAEDIAPRKDTRPRMKILIVDDSRTNRAILNGLIPDRYDVLEAADGLEGLDMLRRYGTEIALVLLDLLMPTLDGFDMLSLMAANQWLEEIPVVMISSENDADTIHRAYDLGVSDYITRPFDADVVSQRISNTIKLYARQRGLSNQVRDQIHEKERSNRLMLEIISEVVSARNGESGAHMRHLCLLTEVLLDTLVSKTKRYTLTPHERKVIVTASAFHDIGKMGIDEKILNKSGQLTEEEYIVMKSHTLIGASMLARLDHYRDEELARTAYQICRWHHERYDGGGYPDGLKGEEIPIAAQVVSIADAYDALISPRVYKEGFSHEQAMQMIRNGECGAFNPLLIECLEDSQSRIRYLASMTAERFS
;
A
#
# COMPACT_ATOMS: atom_id res chain seq x y z
N SER A 1 23.23 7.65 20.29
CA SER A 1 24.55 7.01 20.37
C SER A 1 25.19 7.04 19.00
N MET A 2 26.38 7.63 18.88
CA MET A 2 27.21 7.58 17.68
C MET A 2 28.18 6.42 17.82
N GLY A 3 28.28 5.55 16.81
CA GLY A 3 29.33 4.53 16.69
C GLY A 3 30.34 4.99 15.65
N GLY A 4 31.60 5.08 16.02
CA GLY A 4 32.71 5.32 15.12
C GLY A 4 33.73 4.22 15.27
N LEU A 5 34.32 3.76 14.17
CA LEU A 5 35.30 2.70 14.15
C LEU A 5 36.48 3.09 13.26
N ILE A 6 37.70 2.82 13.72
CA ILE A 6 38.90 2.97 12.89
C ILE A 6 39.07 1.69 12.08
N ASN A 7 38.97 1.77 10.76
CA ASN A 7 39.23 0.65 9.88
C ASN A 7 40.71 0.29 9.90
N ARG A 8 41.04 -0.94 10.28
CA ARG A 8 42.41 -1.49 10.36
C ARG A 8 42.80 -2.34 9.14
N GLY A 9 42.16 -2.09 7.98
CA GLY A 9 42.45 -2.81 6.74
C GLY A 9 41.59 -4.05 6.50
N GLU A 10 40.51 -4.19 7.25
CA GLU A 10 39.49 -5.22 7.03
C GLU A 10 38.48 -4.81 5.95
N PRO A 11 37.70 -5.75 5.36
CA PRO A 11 36.62 -5.44 4.45
C PRO A 11 35.58 -4.50 5.11
N ILE A 12 35.06 -3.54 4.35
CA ILE A 12 34.13 -2.50 4.84
C ILE A 12 32.91 -3.11 5.53
N ASP A 13 32.38 -4.23 5.00
CA ASP A 13 31.23 -4.91 5.58
C ASP A 13 31.49 -5.43 7.00
N CYS A 14 32.70 -5.96 7.25
CA CYS A 14 33.13 -6.41 8.60
C CYS A 14 33.28 -5.23 9.56
N ALA A 15 33.83 -4.09 9.08
CA ALA A 15 33.96 -2.89 9.87
C ALA A 15 32.59 -2.29 10.27
N VAL A 16 31.63 -2.30 9.34
CA VAL A 16 30.25 -1.81 9.60
C VAL A 16 29.52 -2.71 10.60
N GLU A 17 29.67 -4.02 10.48
CA GLU A 17 29.04 -4.98 11.39
C GLU A 17 29.59 -4.85 12.81
N ARG A 18 30.92 -4.67 12.94
CA ARG A 18 31.57 -4.43 14.21
C ARG A 18 31.15 -3.07 14.86
N ALA A 19 31.02 -2.01 14.06
CA ALA A 19 30.49 -0.73 14.53
C ALA A 19 29.06 -0.85 15.06
N ASN A 20 28.23 -1.66 14.41
CA ASN A 20 26.85 -1.93 14.83
C ASN A 20 26.79 -2.73 16.14
N GLN A 21 27.67 -3.70 16.33
CA GLN A 21 27.78 -4.48 17.58
C GLN A 21 28.18 -3.61 18.77
N LEU A 22 29.20 -2.77 18.59
CA LEU A 22 29.63 -1.79 19.61
C LEU A 22 28.51 -0.81 19.97
N MET A 23 27.79 -0.34 18.98
CA MET A 23 26.64 0.55 19.19
C MET A 23 25.49 -0.14 19.96
N MET A 24 25.23 -1.43 19.68
CA MET A 24 24.22 -2.21 20.40
C MET A 24 24.61 -2.48 21.85
N GLN A 25 25.89 -2.77 22.14
CA GLN A 25 26.39 -2.93 23.49
C GLN A 25 26.32 -1.60 24.28
N ALA A 26 26.74 -0.50 23.66
CA ALA A 26 26.64 0.83 24.25
C ALA A 26 25.18 1.25 24.55
N LYS A 27 24.22 0.80 23.76
CA LYS A 27 22.77 1.01 24.02
C LYS A 27 22.24 0.22 25.20
N LYS A 28 22.75 -1.00 25.45
CA LYS A 28 22.36 -1.82 26.62
C LYS A 28 22.89 -1.24 27.93
N SER A 29 24.01 -0.57 27.91
CA SER A 29 24.65 0.06 29.07
C SER A 29 24.43 1.57 28.98
N ARG A 30 23.41 2.12 29.65
CA ARG A 30 23.10 3.56 29.61
C ARG A 30 24.36 4.41 29.88
N ASN A 31 24.77 5.24 28.92
CA ASN A 31 25.94 6.14 28.99
C ASN A 31 27.34 5.45 29.03
N ALA A 32 27.49 4.24 28.53
CA ALA A 32 28.79 3.59 28.40
C ALA A 32 29.44 3.87 27.04
N VAL A 33 30.76 4.02 27.01
CA VAL A 33 31.58 3.99 25.80
C VAL A 33 32.16 2.58 25.71
N VAL A 34 31.80 1.82 24.69
CA VAL A 34 32.30 0.45 24.46
C VAL A 34 33.34 0.51 23.34
N THR A 35 34.53 -0.04 23.60
CA THR A 35 35.66 -0.05 22.66
C THR A 35 35.96 -1.47 22.15
N ASP A 36 36.70 -1.58 21.05
CA ASP A 36 37.11 -2.85 20.42
C ASP A 36 37.84 -3.81 21.38
N SER A 37 38.50 -3.30 22.42
CA SER A 37 39.24 -4.11 23.38
C SER A 37 38.35 -4.85 24.39
N GLU A 38 37.07 -4.50 24.48
CA GLU A 38 36.10 -5.09 25.42
C GLU A 38 35.27 -6.23 24.79
N ILE A 39 35.46 -6.49 23.50
CA ILE A 39 34.85 -7.63 22.82
C ILE A 39 35.77 -8.81 22.94
N ALA A 40 35.40 -9.88 23.63
CA ALA A 40 36.14 -11.10 23.71
C ALA A 40 36.38 -11.72 22.32
N ALA A 41 37.59 -12.22 22.07
CA ALA A 41 37.99 -12.79 20.78
C ALA A 41 37.09 -13.97 20.30
N GLU A 42 36.36 -14.60 21.20
CA GLU A 42 35.41 -15.68 20.92
C GLU A 42 34.15 -15.25 20.20
N ASP A 43 33.75 -13.96 20.30
CA ASP A 43 32.56 -13.41 19.63
C ASP A 43 32.82 -12.97 18.17
N ILE A 44 34.10 -13.04 17.71
CA ILE A 44 34.56 -12.59 16.38
C ILE A 44 34.78 -13.79 15.43
N ALA A 45 34.34 -14.98 15.78
CA ALA A 45 34.33 -16.07 14.82
C ALA A 45 33.47 -15.67 13.60
N PRO A 46 33.96 -15.82 12.35
CA PRO A 46 33.15 -15.49 11.18
C PRO A 46 31.85 -16.32 11.27
N ARG A 47 30.74 -15.68 11.55
CA ARG A 47 29.45 -16.34 11.48
C ARG A 47 29.35 -16.90 10.07
N LYS A 48 29.31 -18.22 9.93
CA LYS A 48 28.90 -18.85 8.67
C LYS A 48 27.66 -18.11 8.22
N ASP A 49 27.74 -17.53 7.02
CA ASP A 49 26.61 -16.85 6.42
C ASP A 49 25.44 -17.85 6.39
N THR A 50 24.53 -17.71 7.35
CA THR A 50 23.38 -18.62 7.53
C THR A 50 22.23 -18.24 6.60
N ARG A 51 22.44 -17.22 5.76
CA ARG A 51 21.46 -16.91 4.71
C ARG A 51 21.46 -18.03 3.68
N PRO A 52 20.30 -18.52 3.27
CA PRO A 52 20.22 -19.49 2.20
C PRO A 52 20.91 -18.92 0.96
N ARG A 53 21.86 -19.67 0.41
CA ARG A 53 22.54 -19.27 -0.82
C ARG A 53 21.54 -19.19 -1.96
N MET A 54 21.63 -18.13 -2.75
CA MET A 54 20.85 -18.01 -3.97
C MET A 54 21.28 -19.10 -4.96
N LYS A 55 20.35 -19.58 -5.76
CA LYS A 55 20.57 -20.69 -6.68
C LYS A 55 20.72 -20.18 -8.12
N ILE A 56 21.53 -20.86 -8.92
CA ILE A 56 21.58 -20.70 -10.37
C ILE A 56 21.09 -22.00 -10.99
N LEU A 57 20.08 -21.92 -11.84
CA LEU A 57 19.53 -23.07 -12.56
C LEU A 57 20.19 -23.16 -13.94
N ILE A 58 20.80 -24.30 -14.24
CA ILE A 58 21.35 -24.65 -15.56
C ILE A 58 20.38 -25.64 -16.20
N VAL A 59 19.86 -25.31 -17.37
CA VAL A 59 18.96 -26.15 -18.15
C VAL A 59 19.63 -26.42 -19.51
N ASP A 60 20.16 -27.63 -19.70
CA ASP A 60 20.89 -28.04 -20.91
C ASP A 60 20.88 -29.59 -20.96
N ASP A 61 20.61 -30.18 -22.11
CA ASP A 61 20.53 -31.63 -22.24
C ASP A 61 21.89 -32.35 -22.12
N SER A 62 22.97 -31.62 -22.48
CA SER A 62 24.31 -32.14 -22.42
C SER A 62 24.93 -32.08 -21.02
N ARG A 63 25.17 -33.22 -20.39
CA ARG A 63 25.85 -33.31 -19.10
C ARG A 63 27.24 -32.62 -19.11
N THR A 64 27.95 -32.67 -20.26
CA THR A 64 29.23 -31.98 -20.41
C THR A 64 29.10 -30.48 -20.34
N ASN A 65 28.10 -29.92 -21.02
CA ASN A 65 27.82 -28.47 -21.00
C ASN A 65 27.46 -28.02 -19.58
N ARG A 66 26.58 -28.75 -18.89
CA ARG A 66 26.23 -28.44 -17.50
C ARG A 66 27.46 -28.44 -16.60
N ALA A 67 28.34 -29.42 -16.73
CA ALA A 67 29.57 -29.46 -15.93
C ALA A 67 30.53 -28.29 -16.21
N ILE A 68 30.63 -27.85 -17.49
CA ILE A 68 31.44 -26.69 -17.86
C ILE A 68 30.83 -25.44 -17.25
N LEU A 69 29.53 -25.22 -17.42
CA LEU A 69 28.80 -24.03 -16.90
C LEU A 69 28.88 -23.99 -15.36
N ASN A 70 28.71 -25.12 -14.70
CA ASN A 70 28.84 -25.22 -13.25
C ASN A 70 30.23 -24.77 -12.76
N GLY A 71 31.29 -25.14 -13.47
CA GLY A 71 32.66 -24.70 -13.17
C GLY A 71 32.91 -23.20 -13.35
N LEU A 72 32.03 -22.47 -14.06
CA LEU A 72 32.10 -21.01 -14.27
C LEU A 72 31.30 -20.20 -13.24
N ILE A 73 30.45 -20.87 -12.47
CA ILE A 73 29.59 -20.22 -11.47
C ILE A 73 30.38 -20.02 -10.19
N PRO A 74 30.41 -18.82 -9.61
CA PRO A 74 31.07 -18.55 -8.34
C PRO A 74 30.53 -19.40 -7.18
N ASP A 75 31.38 -19.88 -6.28
CA ASP A 75 31.06 -20.74 -5.11
C ASP A 75 30.01 -20.18 -4.14
N ARG A 76 29.68 -18.90 -4.25
CA ARG A 76 28.65 -18.26 -3.45
C ARG A 76 27.22 -18.60 -3.85
N TYR A 77 27.02 -19.27 -4.99
CA TYR A 77 25.74 -19.74 -5.49
C TYR A 77 25.67 -21.26 -5.41
N ASP A 78 24.48 -21.78 -5.10
CA ASP A 78 24.18 -23.20 -5.26
C ASP A 78 23.69 -23.45 -6.69
N VAL A 79 24.20 -24.52 -7.33
CA VAL A 79 23.81 -24.84 -8.70
C VAL A 79 22.72 -25.91 -8.70
N LEU A 80 21.66 -25.66 -9.45
CA LEU A 80 20.63 -26.62 -9.81
C LEU A 80 20.84 -27.01 -11.28
N GLU A 81 20.71 -28.28 -11.59
CA GLU A 81 20.88 -28.80 -12.96
C GLU A 81 19.58 -29.46 -13.40
N ALA A 82 19.11 -29.14 -14.61
CA ALA A 82 18.00 -29.77 -15.29
C ALA A 82 18.45 -30.27 -16.67
N ALA A 83 17.99 -31.45 -17.09
CA ALA A 83 18.38 -32.07 -18.36
C ALA A 83 17.40 -31.70 -19.51
N ASP A 84 16.29 -31.10 -19.21
CA ASP A 84 15.34 -30.57 -20.20
C ASP A 84 14.48 -29.43 -19.62
N GLY A 85 13.67 -28.79 -20.47
CA GLY A 85 12.84 -27.68 -20.07
C GLY A 85 11.74 -28.03 -19.07
N LEU A 86 11.23 -29.29 -19.06
CA LEU A 86 10.22 -29.73 -18.10
C LEU A 86 10.79 -29.81 -16.69
N GLU A 87 11.97 -30.44 -16.53
CA GLU A 87 12.68 -30.50 -15.27
C GLU A 87 13.06 -29.09 -14.78
N GLY A 88 13.46 -28.20 -15.72
CA GLY A 88 13.70 -26.79 -15.44
C GLY A 88 12.48 -26.06 -14.88
N LEU A 89 11.30 -26.25 -15.47
CA LEU A 89 10.06 -25.66 -14.99
C LEU A 89 9.64 -26.18 -13.60
N ASP A 90 9.86 -27.47 -13.34
CA ASP A 90 9.58 -28.05 -12.02
C ASP A 90 10.49 -27.46 -10.93
N MET A 91 11.76 -27.19 -11.26
CA MET A 91 12.68 -26.50 -10.36
C MET A 91 12.27 -25.05 -10.13
N LEU A 92 11.80 -24.33 -11.17
CA LEU A 92 11.27 -22.97 -11.03
C LEU A 92 10.03 -22.94 -10.11
N ARG A 93 9.12 -23.89 -10.25
CA ARG A 93 7.94 -24.01 -9.35
C ARG A 93 8.36 -24.28 -7.90
N ARG A 94 9.38 -25.11 -7.71
CA ARG A 94 9.83 -25.54 -6.37
C ARG A 94 10.62 -24.47 -5.63
N TYR A 95 11.50 -23.76 -6.31
CA TYR A 95 12.45 -22.82 -5.68
C TYR A 95 12.09 -21.34 -5.91
N GLY A 96 11.32 -21.02 -6.95
CA GLY A 96 10.83 -19.67 -7.20
C GLY A 96 11.92 -18.62 -7.15
N THR A 97 11.73 -17.61 -6.32
CA THR A 97 12.63 -16.45 -6.17
C THR A 97 13.98 -16.76 -5.49
N GLU A 98 14.19 -18.00 -5.02
CA GLU A 98 15.52 -18.44 -4.59
C GLU A 98 16.48 -18.60 -5.80
N ILE A 99 15.93 -18.75 -7.01
CA ILE A 99 16.71 -18.80 -8.25
C ILE A 99 17.08 -17.38 -8.66
N ALA A 100 18.40 -17.10 -8.66
CA ALA A 100 18.95 -15.80 -9.03
C ALA A 100 19.12 -15.62 -10.54
N LEU A 101 19.25 -16.73 -11.28
CA LEU A 101 19.49 -16.74 -12.73
C LEU A 101 19.16 -18.12 -13.29
N VAL A 102 18.66 -18.15 -14.51
CA VAL A 102 18.56 -19.37 -15.34
C VAL A 102 19.54 -19.25 -16.49
N LEU A 103 20.40 -20.28 -16.65
CA LEU A 103 21.19 -20.51 -17.85
C LEU A 103 20.45 -21.55 -18.68
N LEU A 104 19.98 -21.17 -19.86
CA LEU A 104 19.04 -21.96 -20.65
C LEU A 104 19.64 -22.30 -22.02
N ASP A 105 19.77 -23.58 -22.34
CA ASP A 105 20.06 -23.98 -23.71
C ASP A 105 18.82 -23.86 -24.60
N LEU A 106 19.01 -23.55 -25.85
CA LEU A 106 17.94 -23.40 -26.82
C LEU A 106 17.42 -24.76 -27.28
N LEU A 107 18.32 -25.64 -27.67
CA LEU A 107 17.97 -26.90 -28.31
C LEU A 107 18.01 -28.06 -27.30
N MET A 108 16.87 -28.48 -26.83
CA MET A 108 16.72 -29.58 -25.88
C MET A 108 15.58 -30.50 -26.31
N PRO A 109 15.64 -31.79 -25.97
CA PRO A 109 14.55 -32.71 -26.18
C PRO A 109 13.35 -32.36 -25.27
N THR A 110 12.17 -32.83 -25.63
CA THR A 110 10.92 -32.74 -24.86
C THR A 110 10.33 -31.35 -24.83
N LEU A 111 11.01 -30.35 -24.26
CA LEU A 111 10.62 -28.94 -24.21
C LEU A 111 11.85 -28.10 -24.51
N ASP A 112 11.81 -27.35 -25.59
CA ASP A 112 12.92 -26.49 -26.01
C ASP A 112 13.01 -25.18 -25.19
N GLY A 113 14.11 -24.42 -25.39
CA GLY A 113 14.34 -23.19 -24.65
C GLY A 113 13.30 -22.10 -24.94
N PHE A 114 12.77 -22.01 -26.14
CA PHE A 114 11.72 -21.02 -26.46
C PHE A 114 10.39 -21.36 -25.84
N ASP A 115 10.03 -22.66 -25.82
CA ASP A 115 8.80 -23.12 -25.19
C ASP A 115 8.88 -22.88 -23.67
N MET A 116 10.03 -23.17 -23.05
CA MET A 116 10.27 -22.89 -21.64
C MET A 116 10.16 -21.39 -21.33
N LEU A 117 10.77 -20.51 -22.14
CA LEU A 117 10.65 -19.05 -21.99
C LEU A 117 9.19 -18.57 -22.10
N SER A 118 8.44 -19.10 -23.07
CA SER A 118 7.02 -18.75 -23.26
C SER A 118 6.20 -19.11 -22.01
N LEU A 119 6.46 -20.26 -21.40
CA LEU A 119 5.82 -20.67 -20.15
C LEU A 119 6.29 -19.84 -18.95
N MET A 120 7.56 -19.43 -18.91
CA MET A 120 8.05 -18.51 -17.88
C MET A 120 7.40 -17.13 -18.00
N ALA A 121 7.22 -16.61 -19.21
CA ALA A 121 6.51 -15.35 -19.48
C ALA A 121 5.05 -15.43 -19.05
N ALA A 122 4.35 -16.49 -19.42
CA ALA A 122 2.94 -16.72 -19.04
C ALA A 122 2.73 -16.79 -17.52
N ASN A 123 3.72 -17.27 -16.78
CA ASN A 123 3.71 -17.32 -15.32
C ASN A 123 4.34 -16.09 -14.64
N GLN A 124 4.70 -15.05 -15.40
CA GLN A 124 5.33 -13.79 -14.92
C GLN A 124 6.69 -14.00 -14.23
N TRP A 125 7.33 -15.14 -14.41
CA TRP A 125 8.62 -15.43 -13.77
C TRP A 125 9.78 -14.62 -14.36
N LEU A 126 9.68 -14.18 -15.63
CA LEU A 126 10.72 -13.37 -16.29
C LEU A 126 10.88 -11.97 -15.68
N GLU A 127 9.85 -11.47 -14.97
CA GLU A 127 9.94 -10.20 -14.25
C GLU A 127 10.89 -10.28 -13.04
N GLU A 128 10.99 -11.47 -12.45
CA GLU A 128 11.77 -11.70 -11.24
C GLU A 128 13.04 -12.53 -11.44
N ILE A 129 13.05 -13.43 -12.43
CA ILE A 129 14.13 -14.37 -12.66
C ILE A 129 14.75 -14.11 -14.03
N PRO A 130 15.97 -13.55 -14.09
CA PRO A 130 16.66 -13.34 -15.37
C PRO A 130 17.03 -14.67 -16.02
N VAL A 131 16.93 -14.68 -17.35
CA VAL A 131 17.36 -15.81 -18.18
C VAL A 131 18.49 -15.37 -19.08
N VAL A 132 19.57 -16.11 -19.08
CA VAL A 132 20.66 -16.03 -20.05
C VAL A 132 20.59 -17.26 -20.95
N MET A 133 20.30 -17.05 -22.22
CA MET A 133 20.25 -18.15 -23.18
C MET A 133 21.65 -18.46 -23.71
N ILE A 134 21.99 -19.73 -23.80
CA ILE A 134 23.31 -20.21 -24.28
C ILE A 134 23.08 -21.20 -25.41
N SER A 135 23.46 -20.85 -26.64
CA SER A 135 23.21 -21.69 -27.81
C SER A 135 24.38 -21.70 -28.81
N SER A 136 24.42 -22.75 -29.66
CA SER A 136 25.26 -22.79 -30.84
C SER A 136 24.69 -22.07 -32.02
N GLU A 137 23.40 -21.75 -32.02
CA GLU A 137 22.75 -20.97 -33.07
C GLU A 137 23.16 -19.50 -32.98
N ASN A 138 23.48 -18.90 -34.12
CA ASN A 138 24.04 -17.55 -34.20
C ASN A 138 23.37 -16.73 -35.30
N ASP A 139 22.18 -17.12 -35.73
CA ASP A 139 21.43 -16.31 -36.69
C ASP A 139 20.69 -15.15 -35.98
N ALA A 140 20.53 -14.05 -36.70
CA ALA A 140 19.95 -12.84 -36.14
C ALA A 140 18.47 -13.03 -35.73
N ASP A 141 17.73 -13.85 -36.43
CA ASP A 141 16.28 -14.04 -36.20
C ASP A 141 16.07 -14.83 -34.90
N THR A 142 16.87 -15.85 -34.63
CA THR A 142 16.87 -16.62 -33.36
C THR A 142 17.21 -15.71 -32.18
N ILE A 143 18.26 -14.87 -32.32
CA ILE A 143 18.66 -13.94 -31.26
C ILE A 143 17.55 -12.90 -31.00
N HIS A 144 16.98 -12.30 -32.05
CA HIS A 144 15.87 -11.35 -31.90
C HIS A 144 14.65 -11.99 -31.23
N ARG A 145 14.27 -13.19 -31.64
CA ARG A 145 13.18 -13.93 -31.01
C ARG A 145 13.40 -14.18 -29.52
N ALA A 146 14.64 -14.49 -29.12
CA ALA A 146 14.97 -14.70 -27.71
C ALA A 146 14.74 -13.42 -26.89
N TYR A 147 15.23 -12.27 -27.38
CA TYR A 147 15.00 -10.98 -26.70
C TYR A 147 13.53 -10.55 -26.69
N ASP A 148 12.79 -10.78 -27.75
CA ASP A 148 11.35 -10.49 -27.82
C ASP A 148 10.55 -11.30 -26.80
N LEU A 149 11.01 -12.51 -26.45
CA LEU A 149 10.45 -13.35 -25.41
C LEU A 149 10.91 -12.99 -23.99
N GLY A 150 11.80 -12.00 -23.84
CA GLY A 150 12.21 -11.48 -22.53
C GLY A 150 13.50 -12.07 -21.96
N VAL A 151 14.36 -12.66 -22.79
CA VAL A 151 15.70 -13.08 -22.37
C VAL A 151 16.53 -11.87 -21.95
N SER A 152 17.23 -12.00 -20.83
CA SER A 152 18.08 -10.92 -20.28
C SER A 152 19.40 -10.78 -21.01
N ASP A 153 19.96 -11.90 -21.50
CA ASP A 153 21.19 -11.93 -22.31
C ASP A 153 21.23 -13.20 -23.16
N TYR A 154 22.03 -13.18 -24.25
CA TYR A 154 22.22 -14.31 -25.17
C TYR A 154 23.71 -14.54 -25.41
N ILE A 155 24.16 -15.77 -25.21
CA ILE A 155 25.57 -16.17 -25.36
C ILE A 155 25.69 -17.25 -26.42
N THR A 156 26.50 -17.00 -27.45
CA THR A 156 26.75 -17.98 -28.52
C THR A 156 27.96 -18.87 -28.20
N ARG A 157 27.88 -20.15 -28.59
CA ARG A 157 29.02 -21.09 -28.53
C ARG A 157 29.85 -21.02 -29.81
N PRO A 158 31.19 -21.17 -29.75
CA PRO A 158 32.02 -21.35 -28.55
C PRO A 158 32.14 -20.03 -27.76
N PHE A 159 32.17 -20.12 -26.42
CA PHE A 159 32.25 -18.97 -25.55
C PHE A 159 33.54 -18.93 -24.73
N ASP A 160 33.96 -17.73 -24.37
CA ASP A 160 35.05 -17.49 -23.45
C ASP A 160 34.53 -17.60 -21.99
N ALA A 161 35.24 -18.34 -21.15
CA ALA A 161 34.86 -18.61 -19.77
C ALA A 161 34.74 -17.33 -18.94
N ASP A 162 35.68 -16.39 -19.11
CA ASP A 162 35.69 -15.13 -18.37
C ASP A 162 34.52 -14.25 -18.78
N VAL A 163 34.21 -14.24 -20.08
CA VAL A 163 33.05 -13.48 -20.63
C VAL A 163 31.73 -14.02 -20.05
N VAL A 164 31.53 -15.34 -20.02
CA VAL A 164 30.34 -15.98 -19.46
C VAL A 164 30.21 -15.64 -17.98
N SER A 165 31.28 -15.86 -17.18
CA SER A 165 31.29 -15.58 -15.75
C SER A 165 30.95 -14.11 -15.45
N GLN A 166 31.47 -13.18 -16.28
CA GLN A 166 31.22 -11.76 -16.12
C GLN A 166 29.78 -11.40 -16.48
N ARG A 167 29.21 -11.97 -17.54
CA ARG A 167 27.81 -11.75 -17.93
C ARG A 167 26.85 -12.27 -16.85
N ILE A 168 27.05 -13.48 -16.35
CA ILE A 168 26.30 -14.06 -15.23
C ILE A 168 26.32 -13.09 -14.04
N SER A 169 27.53 -12.67 -13.61
CA SER A 169 27.69 -11.77 -12.47
C SER A 169 27.00 -10.43 -12.66
N ASN A 170 27.09 -9.85 -13.86
CA ASN A 170 26.47 -8.55 -14.16
C ASN A 170 24.94 -8.66 -14.21
N THR A 171 24.39 -9.69 -14.84
CA THR A 171 22.95 -9.93 -14.92
C THR A 171 22.36 -10.10 -13.51
N ILE A 172 22.99 -10.95 -12.68
CA ILE A 172 22.53 -11.14 -11.29
C ILE A 172 22.58 -9.81 -10.50
N LYS A 173 23.68 -9.05 -10.60
CA LYS A 173 23.79 -7.74 -9.92
C LYS A 173 22.72 -6.74 -10.36
N LEU A 174 22.44 -6.68 -11.67
CA LEU A 174 21.42 -5.78 -12.22
C LEU A 174 20.04 -6.11 -11.65
N TYR A 175 19.64 -7.37 -11.72
CA TYR A 175 18.32 -7.81 -11.21
C TYR A 175 18.22 -7.71 -9.68
N ALA A 176 19.27 -8.03 -8.94
CA ALA A 176 19.31 -7.83 -7.49
C ALA A 176 19.12 -6.35 -7.12
N ARG A 177 19.76 -5.43 -7.87
CA ARG A 177 19.58 -3.99 -7.67
C ARG A 177 18.14 -3.52 -8.01
N GLN A 178 17.60 -4.00 -9.11
CA GLN A 178 16.23 -3.67 -9.52
C GLN A 178 15.20 -4.14 -8.46
N ARG A 179 15.33 -5.39 -7.96
CA ARG A 179 14.50 -5.90 -6.87
C ARG A 179 14.64 -5.07 -5.60
N GLY A 180 15.89 -4.72 -5.24
CA GLY A 180 16.15 -3.86 -4.08
C GLY A 180 15.44 -2.52 -4.19
N LEU A 181 15.48 -1.86 -5.34
CA LEU A 181 14.78 -0.61 -5.59
C LEU A 181 13.26 -0.79 -5.54
N SER A 182 12.72 -1.83 -6.16
CA SER A 182 11.27 -2.10 -6.14
C SER A 182 10.76 -2.34 -4.71
N ASN A 183 11.51 -3.08 -3.89
CA ASN A 183 11.17 -3.29 -2.50
C ASN A 183 11.25 -1.99 -1.70
N GLN A 184 12.29 -1.17 -1.87
CA GLN A 184 12.41 0.14 -1.22
C GLN A 184 11.24 1.06 -1.57
N VAL A 185 10.83 1.12 -2.84
CA VAL A 185 9.66 1.91 -3.26
C VAL A 185 8.39 1.40 -2.60
N ARG A 186 8.20 0.08 -2.53
CA ARG A 186 7.04 -0.54 -1.87
C ARG A 186 7.00 -0.19 -0.37
N ASP A 187 8.14 -0.32 0.30
CA ASP A 187 8.26 0.00 1.73
C ASP A 187 7.99 1.49 1.99
N GLN A 188 8.52 2.39 1.14
CA GLN A 188 8.25 3.82 1.23
C GLN A 188 6.77 4.16 1.03
N ILE A 189 6.11 3.49 0.08
CA ILE A 189 4.66 3.67 -0.13
C ILE A 189 3.90 3.25 1.13
N HIS A 190 4.20 2.08 1.69
CA HIS A 190 3.54 1.58 2.90
C HIS A 190 3.80 2.48 4.11
N GLU A 191 5.03 2.96 4.30
CA GLU A 191 5.37 3.89 5.37
C GLU A 191 4.63 5.23 5.23
N LYS A 192 4.57 5.78 4.01
CA LYS A 192 3.82 6.99 3.70
C LYS A 192 2.31 6.82 3.97
N GLU A 193 1.72 5.70 3.55
CA GLU A 193 0.31 5.40 3.81
C GLU A 193 0.03 5.27 5.31
N ARG A 194 0.92 4.62 6.06
CA ARG A 194 0.82 4.50 7.51
C ARG A 194 0.92 5.86 8.20
N SER A 195 1.88 6.69 7.77
CA SER A 195 2.06 8.05 8.31
C SER A 195 0.85 8.94 8.03
N ASN A 196 0.31 8.89 6.80
CA ASN A 196 -0.90 9.63 6.45
C ASN A 196 -2.10 9.19 7.30
N ARG A 197 -2.28 7.89 7.50
CA ARG A 197 -3.36 7.34 8.34
C ARG A 197 -3.23 7.81 9.78
N LEU A 198 -2.01 7.77 10.35
CA LEU A 198 -1.75 8.25 11.70
C LEU A 198 -2.05 9.76 11.84
N MET A 199 -1.66 10.58 10.85
CA MET A 199 -2.00 12.01 10.85
C MET A 199 -3.51 12.26 10.86
N LEU A 200 -4.26 11.50 10.04
CA LEU A 200 -5.72 11.60 10.02
C LEU A 200 -6.32 11.20 11.38
N GLU A 201 -5.81 10.13 12.01
CA GLU A 201 -6.26 9.72 13.35
C GLU A 201 -5.97 10.80 14.39
N ILE A 202 -4.79 11.42 14.37
CA ILE A 202 -4.43 12.51 15.30
C ILE A 202 -5.35 13.74 15.09
N ILE A 203 -5.56 14.15 13.85
CA ILE A 203 -6.44 15.29 13.55
C ILE A 203 -7.87 14.97 14.00
N SER A 204 -8.36 13.78 13.71
CA SER A 204 -9.68 13.30 14.12
C SER A 204 -9.83 13.32 15.64
N GLU A 205 -8.82 12.83 16.37
CA GLU A 205 -8.84 12.83 17.84
C GLU A 205 -8.84 14.26 18.42
N VAL A 206 -8.06 15.17 17.82
CA VAL A 206 -8.01 16.58 18.25
C VAL A 206 -9.38 17.26 18.02
N VAL A 207 -10.02 17.01 16.88
CA VAL A 207 -11.36 17.55 16.57
C VAL A 207 -12.41 16.94 17.51
N SER A 208 -12.39 15.61 17.68
CA SER A 208 -13.33 14.87 18.53
C SER A 208 -13.20 15.24 20.01
N ALA A 209 -11.98 15.43 20.53
CA ALA A 209 -11.76 15.82 21.91
C ALA A 209 -12.45 17.16 22.25
N ARG A 210 -12.63 18.03 21.27
CA ARG A 210 -13.35 19.30 21.46
C ARG A 210 -14.87 19.15 21.35
N ASN A 211 -15.34 18.22 20.50
CA ASN A 211 -16.75 18.05 20.18
C ASN A 211 -17.49 17.07 21.10
N GLY A 212 -16.76 16.37 22.00
CA GLY A 212 -17.32 15.26 22.79
C GLY A 212 -17.71 14.04 21.95
N GLU A 213 -17.35 14.00 20.67
CA GLU A 213 -17.55 12.86 19.78
C GLU A 213 -16.37 11.88 19.95
N SER A 214 -16.60 10.59 19.77
CA SER A 214 -15.55 9.60 19.89
C SER A 214 -14.75 9.47 18.57
N GLY A 215 -13.45 9.23 18.63
CA GLY A 215 -12.63 8.91 17.46
C GLY A 215 -13.12 7.67 16.67
N ALA A 216 -14.08 6.92 17.22
CA ALA A 216 -14.76 5.83 16.52
C ALA A 216 -15.66 6.35 15.40
N HIS A 217 -16.35 7.48 15.59
CA HIS A 217 -17.23 8.11 14.57
C HIS A 217 -16.48 8.33 13.26
N MET A 218 -15.31 8.95 13.33
CA MET A 218 -14.50 9.24 12.14
C MET A 218 -14.10 7.99 11.36
N ARG A 219 -13.70 6.91 12.07
CA ARG A 219 -13.35 5.64 11.43
C ARG A 219 -14.57 5.01 10.75
N HIS A 220 -15.73 5.04 11.42
CA HIS A 220 -16.99 4.55 10.84
C HIS A 220 -17.38 5.34 9.60
N LEU A 221 -17.30 6.66 9.66
CA LEU A 221 -17.62 7.53 8.53
C LEU A 221 -16.75 7.23 7.31
N CYS A 222 -15.43 7.08 7.50
CA CYS A 222 -14.52 6.72 6.40
C CYS A 222 -14.87 5.35 5.81
N LEU A 223 -15.14 4.33 6.64
CA LEU A 223 -15.52 3.00 6.18
C LEU A 223 -16.87 2.99 5.47
N LEU A 224 -17.86 3.70 5.98
CA LEU A 224 -19.16 3.84 5.35
C LEU A 224 -19.05 4.55 3.99
N THR A 225 -18.26 5.63 3.94
CA THR A 225 -17.97 6.36 2.70
C THR A 225 -17.33 5.43 1.65
N GLU A 226 -16.35 4.61 2.04
CA GLU A 226 -15.70 3.65 1.14
C GLU A 226 -16.70 2.62 0.60
N VAL A 227 -17.51 2.01 1.47
CA VAL A 227 -18.52 1.01 1.09
C VAL A 227 -19.54 1.60 0.13
N LEU A 228 -20.03 2.82 0.40
CA LEU A 228 -21.01 3.51 -0.46
C LEU A 228 -20.42 3.85 -1.83
N LEU A 229 -19.18 4.32 -1.89
CA LEU A 229 -18.48 4.62 -3.15
C LEU A 229 -18.26 3.37 -3.99
N ASP A 230 -17.82 2.26 -3.38
CA ASP A 230 -17.64 0.98 -4.08
C ASP A 230 -18.96 0.47 -4.67
N THR A 231 -20.05 0.57 -3.90
CA THR A 231 -21.37 0.17 -4.35
C THR A 231 -21.89 1.09 -5.44
N LEU A 232 -21.68 2.40 -5.31
CA LEU A 232 -22.09 3.39 -6.29
C LEU A 232 -21.46 3.13 -7.67
N VAL A 233 -20.15 2.93 -7.73
CA VAL A 233 -19.45 2.69 -9.02
C VAL A 233 -19.77 1.32 -9.63
N SER A 234 -20.11 0.33 -8.81
CA SER A 234 -20.57 -0.97 -9.30
C SER A 234 -22.02 -0.91 -9.85
N LYS A 235 -22.86 -0.06 -9.30
CA LYS A 235 -24.29 0.05 -9.63
C LYS A 235 -24.56 0.95 -10.84
N THR A 236 -23.74 1.98 -11.06
CA THR A 236 -24.00 2.96 -12.12
C THR A 236 -22.74 3.45 -12.82
N LYS A 237 -22.86 3.78 -14.12
CA LYS A 237 -21.81 4.47 -14.88
C LYS A 237 -21.97 6.00 -14.87
N ARG A 238 -22.97 6.54 -14.16
CA ARG A 238 -23.23 7.98 -14.08
C ARG A 238 -22.08 8.74 -13.42
N TYR A 239 -21.46 8.13 -12.40
CA TYR A 239 -20.29 8.68 -11.71
C TYR A 239 -19.05 7.83 -12.03
N THR A 240 -18.16 8.39 -12.85
CA THR A 240 -16.92 7.73 -13.27
C THR A 240 -15.81 8.06 -12.28
N LEU A 241 -15.88 7.48 -11.08
CA LEU A 241 -14.87 7.69 -10.04
C LEU A 241 -13.76 6.64 -10.15
N THR A 242 -12.55 7.11 -10.42
CA THR A 242 -11.34 6.27 -10.41
C THR A 242 -11.05 5.74 -8.99
N PRO A 243 -10.27 4.65 -8.83
CA PRO A 243 -9.84 4.19 -7.51
C PRO A 243 -9.10 5.28 -6.70
N HIS A 244 -8.36 6.16 -7.37
CA HIS A 244 -7.69 7.30 -6.75
C HIS A 244 -8.69 8.31 -6.19
N GLU A 245 -9.64 8.77 -7.00
CA GLU A 245 -10.67 9.74 -6.57
C GLU A 245 -11.51 9.20 -5.41
N ARG A 246 -11.87 7.91 -5.43
CA ARG A 246 -12.56 7.28 -4.29
C ARG A 246 -11.74 7.34 -3.02
N LYS A 247 -10.43 7.01 -3.09
CA LYS A 247 -9.51 7.11 -1.94
C LYS A 247 -9.38 8.55 -1.43
N VAL A 248 -9.37 9.53 -2.32
CA VAL A 248 -9.37 10.96 -1.98
C VAL A 248 -10.65 11.34 -1.24
N ILE A 249 -11.83 10.92 -1.71
CA ILE A 249 -13.12 11.23 -1.06
C ILE A 249 -13.17 10.60 0.34
N VAL A 250 -12.76 9.32 0.49
CA VAL A 250 -12.69 8.65 1.80
C VAL A 250 -11.74 9.39 2.75
N THR A 251 -10.57 9.82 2.28
CA THR A 251 -9.64 10.59 3.11
C THR A 251 -10.21 11.96 3.47
N ALA A 252 -10.85 12.62 2.52
CA ALA A 252 -11.44 13.96 2.69
C ALA A 252 -12.64 13.96 3.64
N SER A 253 -13.39 12.84 3.76
CA SER A 253 -14.53 12.73 4.67
C SER A 253 -14.16 12.97 6.14
N ALA A 254 -12.91 12.67 6.50
CA ALA A 254 -12.36 12.93 7.84
C ALA A 254 -12.38 14.42 8.23
N PHE A 255 -12.49 15.33 7.27
CA PHE A 255 -12.44 16.77 7.53
C PHE A 255 -13.83 17.43 7.53
N HIS A 256 -14.93 16.69 7.32
CA HIS A 256 -16.26 17.28 7.16
C HIS A 256 -16.62 18.29 8.27
N ASP A 257 -16.26 17.96 9.50
CA ASP A 257 -16.60 18.71 10.71
C ASP A 257 -15.44 19.54 11.30
N ILE A 258 -14.33 19.72 10.57
CA ILE A 258 -13.17 20.48 11.08
C ILE A 258 -13.54 21.91 11.51
N GLY A 259 -14.58 22.49 10.90
CA GLY A 259 -15.05 23.82 11.23
C GLY A 259 -15.70 23.94 12.61
N LYS A 260 -16.09 22.85 13.25
CA LYS A 260 -16.55 22.84 14.65
C LYS A 260 -15.49 23.38 15.62
N MET A 261 -14.22 23.37 15.23
CA MET A 261 -13.15 24.02 15.99
C MET A 261 -13.35 25.54 16.16
N GLY A 262 -14.10 26.17 15.27
CA GLY A 262 -14.41 27.61 15.35
C GLY A 262 -15.70 27.93 16.08
N ILE A 263 -16.44 26.94 16.55
CA ILE A 263 -17.70 27.13 17.30
C ILE A 263 -17.41 27.35 18.79
N ASP A 264 -18.16 28.26 19.44
CA ASP A 264 -18.06 28.46 20.89
C ASP A 264 -18.42 27.18 21.65
N GLU A 265 -17.61 26.84 22.65
CA GLU A 265 -17.77 25.61 23.44
C GLU A 265 -19.14 25.52 24.15
N LYS A 266 -19.70 26.66 24.57
CA LYS A 266 -21.00 26.74 25.22
C LYS A 266 -22.14 26.32 24.28
N ILE A 267 -21.97 26.53 22.98
CA ILE A 267 -22.95 26.11 21.96
C ILE A 267 -22.63 24.66 21.56
N LEU A 268 -21.40 24.36 21.30
CA LEU A 268 -20.93 23.05 20.81
C LEU A 268 -21.28 21.92 21.80
N ASN A 269 -21.03 22.13 23.09
CA ASN A 269 -21.21 21.14 24.16
C ASN A 269 -22.46 21.39 25.01
N LYS A 270 -23.45 22.13 24.50
CA LYS A 270 -24.70 22.42 25.22
C LYS A 270 -25.47 21.12 25.47
N SER A 271 -25.84 20.86 26.72
CA SER A 271 -26.55 19.66 27.17
C SER A 271 -28.05 19.64 26.85
N GLY A 272 -28.59 20.63 26.15
CA GLY A 272 -29.99 20.75 25.77
C GLY A 272 -30.16 21.11 24.30
N GLN A 273 -31.41 21.36 23.90
CA GLN A 273 -31.69 21.84 22.55
C GLN A 273 -31.08 23.22 22.31
N LEU A 274 -30.52 23.44 21.12
CA LEU A 274 -30.02 24.76 20.69
C LEU A 274 -31.21 25.69 20.43
N THR A 275 -31.08 26.98 20.78
CA THR A 275 -31.99 28.01 20.33
C THR A 275 -31.82 28.22 18.82
N GLU A 276 -32.72 28.96 18.19
CA GLU A 276 -32.62 29.28 16.77
C GLU A 276 -31.30 30.03 16.44
N GLU A 277 -30.91 30.96 17.28
CA GLU A 277 -29.66 31.74 17.13
C GLU A 277 -28.43 30.83 17.30
N GLU A 278 -28.44 29.97 18.33
CA GLU A 278 -27.37 29.00 18.56
C GLU A 278 -27.27 27.99 17.40
N TYR A 279 -28.40 27.57 16.84
CA TYR A 279 -28.45 26.69 15.69
C TYR A 279 -27.89 27.36 14.42
N ILE A 280 -28.10 28.65 14.22
CA ILE A 280 -27.49 29.42 13.14
C ILE A 280 -25.99 29.46 13.30
N VAL A 281 -25.48 29.67 14.54
CA VAL A 281 -24.04 29.62 14.83
C VAL A 281 -23.52 28.23 14.58
N MET A 282 -24.20 27.17 15.03
CA MET A 282 -23.77 25.78 14.79
C MET A 282 -23.65 25.48 13.28
N LYS A 283 -24.62 25.89 12.46
CA LYS A 283 -24.56 25.71 11.00
C LYS A 283 -23.33 26.36 10.35
N SER A 284 -22.78 27.41 10.95
CA SER A 284 -21.62 28.10 10.41
C SER A 284 -20.34 27.25 10.39
N HIS A 285 -20.29 26.06 11.07
CA HIS A 285 -19.12 25.17 11.01
C HIS A 285 -18.79 24.77 9.57
N THR A 286 -19.81 24.63 8.70
CA THR A 286 -19.58 24.30 7.28
C THR A 286 -18.77 25.37 6.56
N LEU A 287 -19.11 26.65 6.79
CA LEU A 287 -18.42 27.80 6.22
C LEU A 287 -17.04 28.02 6.86
N ILE A 288 -16.92 27.82 8.18
CA ILE A 288 -15.66 27.93 8.91
C ILE A 288 -14.67 26.88 8.40
N GLY A 289 -15.08 25.61 8.31
CA GLY A 289 -14.24 24.52 7.81
C GLY A 289 -13.81 24.74 6.35
N ALA A 290 -14.73 25.11 5.49
CA ALA A 290 -14.45 25.49 4.11
C ALA A 290 -13.43 26.66 4.05
N SER A 291 -13.59 27.70 4.89
CA SER A 291 -12.64 28.81 4.97
C SER A 291 -11.25 28.39 5.46
N MET A 292 -11.18 27.49 6.44
CA MET A 292 -9.90 26.95 6.91
C MET A 292 -9.13 26.25 5.77
N LEU A 293 -9.82 25.39 4.99
CA LEU A 293 -9.23 24.68 3.87
C LEU A 293 -8.87 25.61 2.70
N ALA A 294 -9.68 26.64 2.45
CA ALA A 294 -9.42 27.64 1.40
C ALA A 294 -8.16 28.50 1.67
N ARG A 295 -7.73 28.60 2.92
CA ARG A 295 -6.49 29.33 3.32
C ARG A 295 -5.20 28.54 3.09
N LEU A 296 -5.31 27.27 2.68
CA LEU A 296 -4.15 26.46 2.33
C LEU A 296 -3.65 26.80 0.91
N ASP A 297 -3.16 28.02 0.71
CA ASP A 297 -2.86 28.59 -0.60
C ASP A 297 -1.91 27.72 -1.43
N HIS A 298 -0.91 27.08 -0.81
CA HIS A 298 0.03 26.18 -1.49
C HIS A 298 -0.57 24.84 -1.93
N TYR A 299 -1.75 24.46 -1.38
CA TYR A 299 -2.42 23.19 -1.63
C TYR A 299 -3.80 23.37 -2.25
N ARG A 300 -4.16 24.60 -2.68
CA ARG A 300 -5.48 24.91 -3.22
C ARG A 300 -5.86 24.06 -4.44
N ASP A 301 -4.86 23.73 -5.27
CA ASP A 301 -5.05 22.92 -6.48
C ASP A 301 -4.94 21.41 -6.22
N GLU A 302 -4.54 21.01 -5.02
CA GLU A 302 -4.48 19.59 -4.63
C GLU A 302 -5.91 19.03 -4.54
N GLU A 303 -6.09 17.85 -5.14
CA GLU A 303 -7.40 17.19 -5.23
C GLU A 303 -8.02 16.94 -3.84
N LEU A 304 -7.18 16.53 -2.87
CA LEU A 304 -7.61 16.31 -1.49
C LEU A 304 -8.17 17.59 -0.85
N ALA A 305 -7.48 18.72 -1.01
CA ALA A 305 -7.91 19.99 -0.42
C ALA A 305 -9.23 20.48 -1.03
N ARG A 306 -9.37 20.36 -2.36
CA ARG A 306 -10.62 20.71 -3.06
C ARG A 306 -11.78 19.83 -2.62
N THR A 307 -11.56 18.52 -2.54
CA THR A 307 -12.59 17.56 -2.13
C THR A 307 -12.98 17.77 -0.67
N ALA A 308 -12.02 17.98 0.23
CA ALA A 308 -12.29 18.30 1.62
C ALA A 308 -13.07 19.62 1.77
N TYR A 309 -12.73 20.65 1.00
CA TYR A 309 -13.51 21.90 0.95
C TYR A 309 -14.97 21.65 0.56
N GLN A 310 -15.20 20.85 -0.50
CA GLN A 310 -16.55 20.53 -0.97
C GLN A 310 -17.35 19.78 0.10
N ILE A 311 -16.73 18.79 0.74
CA ILE A 311 -17.36 18.02 1.80
C ILE A 311 -17.67 18.92 3.00
N CYS A 312 -16.70 19.67 3.52
CA CYS A 312 -16.91 20.59 4.64
C CYS A 312 -18.06 21.55 4.39
N ARG A 313 -18.11 22.14 3.19
CA ARG A 313 -19.10 23.15 2.87
C ARG A 313 -20.49 22.58 2.68
N TRP A 314 -20.62 21.39 2.03
CA TRP A 314 -21.88 20.92 1.49
C TRP A 314 -22.39 19.58 2.03
N HIS A 315 -21.75 18.97 3.03
CA HIS A 315 -22.25 17.71 3.61
C HIS A 315 -23.60 17.83 4.33
N HIS A 316 -24.05 19.05 4.64
CA HIS A 316 -25.37 19.35 5.18
C HIS A 316 -26.37 19.90 4.15
N GLU A 317 -25.98 19.93 2.87
CA GLU A 317 -26.93 20.15 1.81
C GLU A 317 -27.91 18.98 1.67
N ARG A 318 -29.09 19.24 1.25
CA ARG A 318 -30.16 18.25 1.08
C ARG A 318 -30.52 18.13 -0.38
N TYR A 319 -30.79 16.93 -0.84
CA TYR A 319 -31.09 16.68 -2.25
C TYR A 319 -32.36 17.43 -2.74
N ASP A 320 -33.28 17.78 -1.83
CA ASP A 320 -34.46 18.61 -2.07
C ASP A 320 -34.18 20.12 -2.13
N GLY A 321 -32.98 20.58 -1.77
CA GLY A 321 -32.61 22.00 -1.69
C GLY A 321 -32.93 22.65 -0.34
N GLY A 322 -33.42 21.88 0.64
CA GLY A 322 -33.71 22.38 1.99
C GLY A 322 -32.55 22.36 2.94
N GLY A 323 -31.30 22.13 2.43
CA GLY A 323 -30.07 22.09 3.19
C GLY A 323 -29.43 23.45 3.45
N TYR A 324 -28.19 23.42 3.89
CA TYR A 324 -27.34 24.59 4.14
C TYR A 324 -25.87 24.29 3.82
N PRO A 325 -24.99 25.29 3.54
CA PRO A 325 -25.23 26.76 3.68
C PRO A 325 -25.76 27.43 2.43
N ASP A 326 -25.70 26.81 1.24
CA ASP A 326 -25.98 27.48 -0.04
C ASP A 326 -27.34 27.09 -0.61
N GLY A 327 -28.02 26.06 -0.07
CA GLY A 327 -29.31 25.57 -0.55
C GLY A 327 -29.24 24.87 -1.91
N LEU A 328 -28.13 24.18 -2.18
CA LEU A 328 -27.91 23.42 -3.41
C LEU A 328 -28.91 22.28 -3.53
N LYS A 329 -29.31 21.96 -4.77
CA LYS A 329 -30.34 20.97 -5.05
C LYS A 329 -29.84 19.89 -6.02
N GLY A 330 -30.14 18.63 -5.72
CA GLY A 330 -29.89 17.53 -6.62
C GLY A 330 -28.39 17.38 -6.94
N GLU A 331 -28.08 17.40 -8.23
CA GLU A 331 -26.69 17.21 -8.73
C GLU A 331 -25.81 18.47 -8.65
N GLU A 332 -26.36 19.61 -8.19
CA GLU A 332 -25.55 20.77 -7.84
C GLU A 332 -24.65 20.47 -6.63
N ILE A 333 -25.07 19.51 -5.78
CA ILE A 333 -24.30 19.04 -4.65
C ILE A 333 -23.23 18.09 -5.18
N PRO A 334 -21.93 18.34 -4.95
CA PRO A 334 -20.87 17.41 -5.36
C PRO A 334 -21.09 16.01 -4.80
N ILE A 335 -20.86 14.98 -5.60
CA ILE A 335 -21.10 13.58 -5.21
C ILE A 335 -20.33 13.21 -3.93
N ALA A 336 -19.14 13.74 -3.72
CA ALA A 336 -18.36 13.53 -2.50
C ALA A 336 -19.13 13.99 -1.25
N ALA A 337 -19.76 15.18 -1.33
CA ALA A 337 -20.58 15.72 -0.23
C ALA A 337 -21.85 14.91 -0.03
N GLN A 338 -22.51 14.47 -1.11
CA GLN A 338 -23.72 13.64 -1.04
C GLN A 338 -23.46 12.30 -0.33
N VAL A 339 -22.34 11.61 -0.68
CA VAL A 339 -21.96 10.32 -0.07
C VAL A 339 -21.63 10.49 1.41
N VAL A 340 -20.87 11.54 1.76
CA VAL A 340 -20.53 11.81 3.17
C VAL A 340 -21.75 12.19 3.97
N SER A 341 -22.68 12.97 3.41
CA SER A 341 -23.95 13.37 4.06
C SER A 341 -24.78 12.17 4.52
N ILE A 342 -24.99 11.19 3.64
CA ILE A 342 -25.78 9.99 4.02
C ILE A 342 -25.00 9.07 4.97
N ALA A 343 -23.65 8.97 4.83
CA ALA A 343 -22.81 8.21 5.72
C ALA A 343 -22.81 8.80 7.14
N ASP A 344 -22.67 10.12 7.26
CA ASP A 344 -22.72 10.84 8.54
C ASP A 344 -24.08 10.70 9.22
N ALA A 345 -25.18 10.90 8.46
CA ALA A 345 -26.53 10.72 8.98
C ALA A 345 -26.75 9.29 9.51
N TYR A 346 -26.31 8.27 8.79
CA TYR A 346 -26.42 6.88 9.23
C TYR A 346 -25.60 6.63 10.51
N ASP A 347 -24.33 7.05 10.56
CA ASP A 347 -23.49 6.87 11.74
C ASP A 347 -24.04 7.63 12.95
N ALA A 348 -24.54 8.85 12.76
CA ALA A 348 -25.17 9.65 13.81
C ALA A 348 -26.42 9.00 14.40
N LEU A 349 -27.14 8.17 13.63
CA LEU A 349 -28.31 7.42 14.11
C LEU A 349 -27.93 6.19 14.93
N ILE A 350 -26.94 5.43 14.49
CA ILE A 350 -26.56 4.17 15.14
C ILE A 350 -25.61 4.37 16.32
N SER A 351 -24.87 5.47 16.36
CA SER A 351 -23.89 5.75 17.41
C SER A 351 -24.58 6.17 18.71
N PRO A 352 -24.23 5.54 19.87
CA PRO A 352 -24.77 6.00 21.16
C PRO A 352 -24.21 7.39 21.49
N ARG A 353 -25.06 8.27 22.01
CA ARG A 353 -24.70 9.60 22.50
C ARG A 353 -24.94 9.68 24.01
N VAL A 354 -24.28 10.61 24.67
CA VAL A 354 -24.34 10.77 26.15
C VAL A 354 -25.75 10.73 26.72
N TYR A 355 -26.77 11.09 25.93
CA TYR A 355 -28.17 11.19 26.36
C TYR A 355 -29.13 10.26 25.61
N LYS A 356 -28.64 9.39 24.70
CA LYS A 356 -29.51 8.55 23.89
C LYS A 356 -28.75 7.30 23.41
N GLU A 357 -29.36 6.13 23.63
CA GLU A 357 -28.92 4.89 22.96
C GLU A 357 -29.06 5.04 21.43
N GLY A 358 -28.12 4.46 20.68
CA GLY A 358 -28.21 4.43 19.23
C GLY A 358 -29.43 3.66 18.75
N PHE A 359 -29.98 4.04 17.61
CA PHE A 359 -31.03 3.27 16.96
C PHE A 359 -30.49 1.95 16.41
N SER A 360 -31.36 0.94 16.28
CA SER A 360 -30.97 -0.27 15.56
C SER A 360 -30.70 0.04 14.07
N HIS A 361 -29.94 -0.83 13.41
CA HIS A 361 -29.68 -0.71 11.98
C HIS A 361 -30.97 -0.57 11.18
N GLU A 362 -31.99 -1.38 11.49
CA GLU A 362 -33.29 -1.39 10.82
C GLU A 362 -34.04 -0.07 11.01
N GLN A 363 -33.99 0.48 12.22
CA GLN A 363 -34.61 1.77 12.53
C GLN A 363 -33.90 2.91 11.77
N ALA A 364 -32.55 2.94 11.81
CA ALA A 364 -31.76 3.95 11.10
C ALA A 364 -32.04 3.93 9.58
N MET A 365 -32.08 2.74 8.97
CA MET A 365 -32.42 2.57 7.56
C MET A 365 -33.84 3.07 7.24
N GLN A 366 -34.81 2.78 8.11
CA GLN A 366 -36.18 3.25 7.92
C GLN A 366 -36.28 4.76 8.01
N MET A 367 -35.60 5.40 8.96
CA MET A 367 -35.57 6.86 9.12
C MET A 367 -34.94 7.56 7.92
N ILE A 368 -33.86 7.05 7.39
CA ILE A 368 -33.19 7.58 6.18
C ILE A 368 -34.15 7.47 4.98
N ARG A 369 -34.80 6.33 4.80
CA ARG A 369 -35.75 6.07 3.72
C ARG A 369 -36.97 6.99 3.80
N ASN A 370 -37.46 7.25 5.00
CA ASN A 370 -38.59 8.14 5.24
C ASN A 370 -38.24 9.63 5.12
N GLY A 371 -36.94 9.97 4.98
CA GLY A 371 -36.51 11.38 4.92
C GLY A 371 -36.50 12.08 6.27
N GLU A 372 -36.58 11.35 7.40
CA GLU A 372 -36.61 11.94 8.75
C GLU A 372 -35.34 12.69 9.12
N CYS A 373 -34.21 12.29 8.50
CA CYS A 373 -32.90 12.90 8.70
C CYS A 373 -32.50 13.87 7.59
N GLY A 374 -33.35 14.08 6.61
CA GLY A 374 -33.11 14.90 5.41
C GLY A 374 -33.42 14.14 4.13
N ALA A 375 -33.41 14.85 3.02
CA ALA A 375 -33.58 14.26 1.70
C ALA A 375 -32.23 13.95 1.10
N PHE A 376 -31.98 12.68 0.80
CA PHE A 376 -30.78 12.18 0.17
C PHE A 376 -31.00 11.81 -1.30
N ASN A 377 -29.93 11.67 -2.06
CA ASN A 377 -29.98 11.14 -3.42
C ASN A 377 -30.59 9.72 -3.39
N PRO A 378 -31.70 9.46 -4.14
CA PRO A 378 -32.33 8.14 -4.15
C PRO A 378 -31.37 6.99 -4.50
N LEU A 379 -30.41 7.24 -5.41
CA LEU A 379 -29.40 6.26 -5.78
C LEU A 379 -28.47 5.90 -4.60
N LEU A 380 -28.14 6.87 -3.74
CA LEU A 380 -27.32 6.60 -2.55
C LEU A 380 -28.10 5.87 -1.46
N ILE A 381 -29.41 6.09 -1.34
CA ILE A 381 -30.28 5.30 -0.46
C ILE A 381 -30.27 3.83 -0.94
N GLU A 382 -30.41 3.59 -2.23
CA GLU A 382 -30.30 2.24 -2.79
C GLU A 382 -28.91 1.62 -2.56
N CYS A 383 -27.82 2.40 -2.71
CA CYS A 383 -26.46 1.91 -2.42
C CYS A 383 -26.30 1.52 -0.94
N LEU A 384 -26.87 2.28 -0.02
CA LEU A 384 -26.89 1.98 1.41
C LEU A 384 -27.66 0.68 1.69
N GLU A 385 -28.80 0.47 1.02
CA GLU A 385 -29.60 -0.75 1.11
C GLU A 385 -28.87 -1.97 0.57
N ASP A 386 -28.23 -1.87 -0.57
CA ASP A 386 -27.46 -2.99 -1.17
C ASP A 386 -26.25 -3.36 -0.32
N SER A 387 -25.73 -2.42 0.45
CA SER A 387 -24.52 -2.58 1.28
C SER A 387 -24.79 -3.04 2.71
N GLN A 388 -26.04 -3.29 3.12
CA GLN A 388 -26.44 -3.57 4.51
C GLN A 388 -25.60 -4.66 5.19
N SER A 389 -25.36 -5.78 4.50
CA SER A 389 -24.59 -6.91 5.07
C SER A 389 -23.15 -6.51 5.39
N ARG A 390 -22.52 -5.72 4.49
CA ARG A 390 -21.16 -5.21 4.67
C ARG A 390 -21.08 -4.18 5.79
N ILE A 391 -22.07 -3.29 5.86
CA ILE A 391 -22.18 -2.27 6.90
C ILE A 391 -22.39 -2.88 8.29
N ARG A 392 -23.28 -3.87 8.44
CA ARG A 392 -23.48 -4.59 9.72
C ARG A 392 -22.22 -5.31 10.17
N TYR A 393 -21.50 -5.95 9.26
CA TYR A 393 -20.23 -6.61 9.59
C TYR A 393 -19.19 -5.59 10.10
N LEU A 394 -19.07 -4.43 9.47
CA LEU A 394 -18.16 -3.37 9.92
C LEU A 394 -18.55 -2.81 11.30
N ALA A 395 -19.84 -2.60 11.55
CA ALA A 395 -20.35 -2.13 12.83
C ALA A 395 -20.06 -3.14 13.97
N SER A 396 -20.18 -4.46 13.72
CA SER A 396 -19.87 -5.48 14.72
C SER A 396 -18.38 -5.56 15.05
N MET A 397 -17.49 -5.41 14.08
CA MET A 397 -16.03 -5.45 14.32
C MET A 397 -15.52 -4.27 15.15
N THR A 398 -16.20 -3.12 15.09
CA THR A 398 -15.84 -1.94 15.88
C THR A 398 -16.37 -2.03 17.32
N ALA A 399 -17.51 -2.67 17.55
CA ALA A 399 -18.05 -2.90 18.89
C ALA A 399 -17.17 -3.87 19.73
N GLU A 400 -16.63 -4.92 19.11
CA GLU A 400 -15.79 -5.93 19.80
C GLU A 400 -14.39 -5.45 20.22
N ARG A 401 -13.89 -4.37 19.64
CA ARG A 401 -12.55 -3.82 19.98
C ARG A 401 -12.55 -2.86 21.17
N PHE A 402 -13.71 -2.50 21.70
CA PHE A 402 -13.87 -1.55 22.80
C PHE A 402 -14.68 -2.11 23.99
N SER A 403 -15.06 -3.40 23.96
CA SER A 403 -15.49 -4.18 25.12
C SER A 403 -14.27 -4.89 25.74
#